data_28e3325ec372a484700a25e30a13a58b
#
_entry.id   28e3325ec372a484700a25e30a13a58b
#
_cell.length_a   1.000
_cell.length_b   1.000
_cell.length_c   1.000
_cell.angle_alpha   90.00
_cell.angle_beta   90.00
_cell.angle_gamma   90.00
#
_symmetry.space_group_name_H-M   'P 1'
#
loop_
_entity.id
_entity.type
_entity.pdbx_description
1 polymer ?
#
loop_
_entity_poly.entity_id
_entity_poly.type
_entity_poly.pdbx_seq_one_letter_code
_entity_poly.pdbx_strand_id
1 'polypeptide(L)'
;QKYLNQKVIDELKLKTSFDGRVLFVENWLLSNMKIFSSDFKLKAVTKAIYYINNSHDYKLNVVSKEVGVSNPTLNRYFKEVLGVSPKQCFKALRFKTALKNYRAKGSYDLYDELGYTDFSHFVKEAKNLANKPPSEL
;
A
#
# COMPACT_ATOMS: atom_id res chain seq x y z
N GLN A 1 20.64 -12.44 -7.57
CA GLN A 1 21.89 -12.21 -6.78
C GLN A 1 22.77 -11.06 -7.31
N LYS A 2 22.27 -10.16 -8.20
CA LYS A 2 23.09 -9.15 -8.88
C LYS A 2 23.19 -7.79 -8.14
N TYR A 3 22.43 -7.61 -7.04
CA TYR A 3 22.24 -6.27 -6.45
C TYR A 3 22.81 -6.07 -5.05
N LEU A 4 22.93 -7.10 -4.25
CA LEU A 4 23.58 -7.03 -2.93
C LEU A 4 24.97 -7.67 -3.02
N ASN A 5 25.98 -6.83 -3.22
CA ASN A 5 27.36 -7.29 -3.16
C ASN A 5 27.87 -7.22 -1.70
N GLN A 6 28.98 -7.93 -1.41
CA GLN A 6 29.55 -8.01 -0.07
C GLN A 6 29.85 -6.63 0.53
N LYS A 7 30.29 -5.67 -0.30
CA LYS A 7 30.60 -4.30 0.12
C LYS A 7 29.38 -3.59 0.75
N VAL A 8 28.19 -3.72 0.14
CA VAL A 8 26.96 -3.12 0.68
C VAL A 8 26.58 -3.75 2.02
N ILE A 9 26.78 -5.06 2.15
CA ILE A 9 26.52 -5.76 3.41
C ILE A 9 27.47 -5.28 4.51
N ASP A 10 28.74 -5.12 4.20
CA ASP A 10 29.74 -4.68 5.15
C ASP A 10 29.50 -3.22 5.59
N GLU A 11 29.15 -2.33 4.65
CA GLU A 11 28.75 -0.96 4.96
C GLU A 11 27.48 -0.89 5.85
N LEU A 12 26.50 -1.77 5.59
CA LEU A 12 25.30 -1.87 6.42
C LEU A 12 25.61 -2.33 7.86
N LYS A 13 26.55 -3.28 8.01
CA LYS A 13 26.99 -3.77 9.34
C LYS A 13 27.69 -2.69 10.16
N LEU A 14 28.34 -1.73 9.52
CA LEU A 14 28.99 -0.61 10.20
C LEU A 14 28.00 0.41 10.79
N LYS A 15 26.72 0.36 10.39
CA LYS A 15 25.69 1.23 10.96
C LYS A 15 25.23 0.71 12.32
N THR A 16 25.52 1.45 13.37
CA THR A 16 25.23 1.04 14.76
C THR A 16 23.79 1.23 15.19
N SER A 17 23.10 2.28 14.64
CA SER A 17 21.70 2.56 14.96
C SER A 17 20.73 1.94 13.96
N PHE A 18 19.51 1.66 14.40
CA PHE A 18 18.42 1.20 13.51
C PHE A 18 18.12 2.23 12.41
N ASP A 19 17.94 3.52 12.79
CA ASP A 19 17.66 4.59 11.83
C ASP A 19 18.78 4.77 10.82
N GLY A 20 20.03 4.63 11.24
CA GLY A 20 21.19 4.66 10.33
C GLY A 20 21.17 3.51 9.31
N ARG A 21 20.69 2.33 9.70
CA ARG A 21 20.54 1.19 8.77
C ARG A 21 19.39 1.44 7.80
N VAL A 22 18.26 1.95 8.28
CA VAL A 22 17.11 2.30 7.44
C VAL A 22 17.52 3.34 6.40
N LEU A 23 18.11 4.45 6.82
CA LEU A 23 18.56 5.51 5.92
C LEU A 23 19.58 5.02 4.89
N PHE A 24 20.51 4.15 5.30
CA PHE A 24 21.49 3.56 4.39
C PHE A 24 20.79 2.70 3.31
N VAL A 25 19.85 1.84 3.72
CA VAL A 25 19.14 0.96 2.79
C VAL A 25 18.24 1.78 1.85
N GLU A 26 17.54 2.81 2.35
CA GLU A 26 16.74 3.72 1.52
C GLU A 26 17.60 4.41 0.45
N ASN A 27 18.69 5.03 0.85
CA ASN A 27 19.59 5.72 -0.08
C ASN A 27 20.22 4.75 -1.10
N TRP A 28 20.58 3.56 -0.66
CA TRP A 28 21.13 2.54 -1.56
C TRP A 28 20.06 2.07 -2.56
N LEU A 29 18.83 1.81 -2.12
CA LEU A 29 17.70 1.45 -2.99
C LEU A 29 17.43 2.56 -4.00
N LEU A 30 17.29 3.82 -3.55
CA LEU A 30 17.04 4.96 -4.44
C LEU A 30 18.15 5.13 -5.48
N SER A 31 19.39 4.96 -5.09
CA SER A 31 20.56 5.09 -6.00
C SER A 31 20.65 3.96 -7.03
N ASN A 32 20.13 2.78 -6.68
CA ASN A 32 20.17 1.59 -7.55
C ASN A 32 18.84 1.31 -8.26
N MET A 33 17.78 2.02 -7.91
CA MET A 33 16.52 1.95 -8.66
C MET A 33 16.75 2.53 -10.05
N LYS A 34 16.70 1.65 -11.04
CA LYS A 34 16.49 2.11 -12.42
C LYS A 34 15.08 2.69 -12.46
N ILE A 35 14.97 4.00 -12.54
CA ILE A 35 13.69 4.68 -12.78
C ILE A 35 13.27 4.27 -14.19
N PHE A 36 12.46 3.21 -14.30
CA PHE A 36 11.76 2.88 -15.52
C PHE A 36 10.67 3.93 -15.74
N SER A 37 11.10 5.13 -16.16
CA SER A 37 10.21 6.27 -16.42
C SER A 37 9.15 5.99 -17.49
N SER A 38 9.29 4.88 -18.21
CA SER A 38 8.41 4.46 -19.31
C SER A 38 7.52 3.26 -18.97
N ASP A 39 7.58 2.68 -17.77
CA ASP A 39 6.71 1.54 -17.45
C ASP A 39 5.27 2.01 -17.24
N PHE A 40 4.47 1.83 -18.28
CA PHE A 40 3.05 2.17 -18.26
C PHE A 40 2.28 1.43 -17.15
N LYS A 41 2.68 0.21 -16.81
CA LYS A 41 2.04 -0.59 -15.76
C LYS A 41 2.28 0.04 -14.39
N LEU A 42 3.52 0.43 -14.11
CA LEU A 42 3.88 1.12 -12.87
C LEU A 42 3.12 2.45 -12.75
N LYS A 43 3.09 3.25 -13.83
CA LYS A 43 2.34 4.51 -13.87
C LYS A 43 0.85 4.29 -13.61
N ALA A 44 0.25 3.28 -14.23
CA ALA A 44 -1.15 2.94 -14.05
C ALA A 44 -1.47 2.53 -12.60
N VAL A 45 -0.63 1.68 -11.98
CA VAL A 45 -0.80 1.25 -10.59
C VAL A 45 -0.61 2.42 -9.63
N THR A 46 0.40 3.26 -9.84
CA THR A 46 0.65 4.47 -9.03
C THR A 46 -0.53 5.45 -9.13
N LYS A 47 -1.05 5.70 -10.34
CA LYS A 47 -2.23 6.55 -10.55
C LYS A 47 -3.46 6.00 -9.82
N ALA A 48 -3.68 4.67 -9.86
CA ALA A 48 -4.78 4.03 -9.16
C ALA A 48 -4.68 4.24 -7.64
N ILE A 49 -3.50 4.00 -7.06
CA ILE A 49 -3.27 4.19 -5.61
C ILE A 49 -3.43 5.66 -5.22
N TYR A 50 -2.90 6.57 -6.02
CA TYR A 50 -3.06 8.01 -5.80
C TYR A 50 -4.53 8.42 -5.81
N TYR A 51 -5.29 7.97 -6.80
CA TYR A 51 -6.73 8.24 -6.90
C TYR A 51 -7.47 7.77 -5.64
N ILE A 52 -7.26 6.53 -5.22
CA ILE A 52 -7.91 5.95 -4.04
C ILE A 52 -7.57 6.72 -2.76
N ASN A 53 -6.32 7.12 -2.57
CA ASN A 53 -5.90 7.87 -1.39
C ASN A 53 -6.55 9.26 -1.28
N ASN A 54 -6.95 9.84 -2.42
CA ASN A 54 -7.59 11.16 -2.45
C ASN A 54 -9.12 11.10 -2.49
N SER A 55 -9.69 10.13 -3.22
CA SER A 55 -11.14 10.02 -3.41
C SER A 55 -11.83 9.14 -2.39
N HIS A 56 -11.09 8.24 -1.74
CA HIS A 56 -11.61 7.15 -0.91
C HIS A 56 -12.62 6.23 -1.63
N ASP A 57 -12.65 6.25 -2.98
CA ASP A 57 -13.47 5.33 -3.76
C ASP A 57 -12.68 4.05 -4.10
N TYR A 58 -13.08 2.96 -3.49
CA TYR A 58 -12.43 1.64 -3.59
C TYR A 58 -13.09 0.72 -4.63
N LYS A 59 -13.99 1.25 -5.47
CA LYS A 59 -14.68 0.45 -6.50
C LYS A 59 -13.77 0.25 -7.71
N LEU A 60 -13.50 -1.01 -8.04
CA LEU A 60 -12.57 -1.37 -9.12
C LEU A 60 -12.94 -0.74 -10.47
N ASN A 61 -14.22 -0.72 -10.82
CA ASN A 61 -14.71 -0.15 -12.08
C ASN A 61 -14.50 1.37 -12.16
N VAL A 62 -14.62 2.08 -11.04
CA VAL A 62 -14.36 3.52 -10.97
C VAL A 62 -12.87 3.78 -11.13
N VAL A 63 -12.05 3.08 -10.35
CA VAL A 63 -10.58 3.23 -10.39
C VAL A 63 -10.02 2.89 -11.77
N SER A 64 -10.49 1.80 -12.41
CA SER A 64 -10.02 1.42 -13.74
C SER A 64 -10.37 2.44 -14.81
N LYS A 65 -11.58 3.01 -14.74
CA LYS A 65 -12.03 4.11 -15.62
C LYS A 65 -11.15 5.34 -15.45
N GLU A 66 -10.86 5.72 -14.20
CA GLU A 66 -10.00 6.88 -13.88
C GLU A 66 -8.56 6.69 -14.38
N VAL A 67 -8.04 5.47 -14.28
CA VAL A 67 -6.71 5.13 -14.80
C VAL A 67 -6.68 5.09 -16.33
N GLY A 68 -7.82 4.82 -16.98
CA GLY A 68 -7.95 4.68 -18.43
C GLY A 68 -7.65 3.27 -18.93
N VAL A 69 -7.93 2.22 -18.12
CA VAL A 69 -7.73 0.83 -18.50
C VAL A 69 -8.95 -0.02 -18.13
N SER A 70 -9.06 -1.22 -18.72
CA SER A 70 -10.10 -2.17 -18.33
C SER A 70 -9.82 -2.83 -16.97
N ASN A 71 -10.86 -3.32 -16.28
CA ASN A 71 -10.72 -4.07 -15.03
C ASN A 71 -9.75 -5.27 -15.13
N PRO A 72 -9.81 -6.11 -16.18
CA PRO A 72 -8.84 -7.19 -16.37
C PRO A 72 -7.40 -6.68 -16.54
N THR A 73 -7.21 -5.58 -17.26
CA THR A 73 -5.90 -4.97 -17.47
C THR A 73 -5.35 -4.42 -16.14
N LEU A 74 -6.15 -3.71 -15.35
CA LEU A 74 -5.74 -3.22 -14.04
C LEU A 74 -5.39 -4.37 -13.09
N ASN A 75 -6.17 -5.45 -13.09
CA ASN A 75 -5.86 -6.67 -12.32
C ASN A 75 -4.49 -7.25 -12.67
N ARG A 76 -4.20 -7.36 -13.97
CA ARG A 76 -2.91 -7.86 -14.46
C ARG A 76 -1.77 -6.95 -13.99
N TYR A 77 -1.90 -5.64 -14.14
CA TYR A 77 -0.87 -4.68 -13.74
C TYR A 77 -0.59 -4.72 -12.25
N PHE A 78 -1.63 -4.78 -11.40
CA PHE A 78 -1.44 -4.92 -9.95
C PHE A 78 -0.70 -6.20 -9.58
N LYS A 79 -1.04 -7.33 -10.21
CA LYS A 79 -0.35 -8.60 -9.97
C LYS A 79 1.11 -8.56 -10.41
N GLU A 80 1.39 -7.97 -11.57
CA GLU A 80 2.76 -7.87 -12.10
C GLU A 80 3.63 -6.88 -11.31
N VAL A 81 3.07 -5.76 -10.87
CA VAL A 81 3.82 -4.69 -10.18
C VAL A 81 3.91 -4.93 -8.67
N LEU A 82 2.80 -5.33 -8.02
CA LEU A 82 2.68 -5.45 -6.56
C LEU A 82 2.56 -6.90 -6.07
N GLY A 83 2.37 -7.87 -6.95
CA GLY A 83 2.17 -9.27 -6.57
C GLY A 83 0.77 -9.57 -6.01
N VAL A 84 -0.11 -8.58 -5.87
CA VAL A 84 -1.46 -8.71 -5.28
C VAL A 84 -2.53 -8.22 -6.25
N SER A 85 -3.79 -8.62 -6.02
CA SER A 85 -4.90 -8.08 -6.81
C SER A 85 -5.26 -6.65 -6.37
N PRO A 86 -5.90 -5.83 -7.24
CA PRO A 86 -6.44 -4.53 -6.86
C PRO A 86 -7.36 -4.62 -5.65
N LYS A 87 -8.24 -5.62 -5.61
CA LYS A 87 -9.17 -5.82 -4.49
C LYS A 87 -8.45 -6.02 -3.15
N GLN A 88 -7.37 -6.78 -3.13
CA GLN A 88 -6.55 -6.97 -1.92
C GLN A 88 -5.84 -5.68 -1.52
N CYS A 89 -5.25 -4.97 -2.49
CA CYS A 89 -4.60 -3.68 -2.26
C CYS A 89 -5.61 -2.63 -1.75
N PHE A 90 -6.76 -2.50 -2.39
CA PHE A 90 -7.80 -1.54 -2.01
C PHE A 90 -8.35 -1.84 -0.61
N LYS A 91 -8.53 -3.11 -0.27
CA LYS A 91 -8.92 -3.54 1.06
C LYS A 91 -7.90 -3.09 2.12
N ALA A 92 -6.62 -3.27 1.86
CA ALA A 92 -5.56 -2.84 2.78
C ALA A 92 -5.48 -1.31 2.92
N LEU A 93 -5.63 -0.55 1.82
CA LEU A 93 -5.65 0.90 1.85
C LEU A 93 -6.87 1.45 2.61
N ARG A 94 -8.06 0.89 2.36
CA ARG A 94 -9.28 1.21 3.09
C ARG A 94 -9.10 0.97 4.59
N PHE A 95 -8.59 -0.19 4.96
CA PHE A 95 -8.32 -0.53 6.36
C PHE A 95 -7.32 0.43 7.00
N LYS A 96 -6.24 0.77 6.32
CA LYS A 96 -5.25 1.76 6.80
C LYS A 96 -5.90 3.11 7.10
N THR A 97 -6.77 3.59 6.21
CA THR A 97 -7.51 4.86 6.41
C THR A 97 -8.47 4.77 7.59
N ALA A 98 -9.25 3.68 7.69
CA ALA A 98 -10.17 3.45 8.79
C ALA A 98 -9.45 3.36 10.14
N LEU A 99 -8.31 2.66 10.20
CA LEU A 99 -7.52 2.55 11.42
C LEU A 99 -6.93 3.91 11.86
N LYS A 100 -6.44 4.71 10.90
CA LYS A 100 -5.98 6.08 11.17
C LYS A 100 -7.10 6.94 11.76
N ASN A 101 -8.29 6.87 11.18
CA ASN A 101 -9.46 7.62 11.65
C ASN A 101 -9.93 7.15 13.04
N TYR A 102 -9.96 5.84 13.25
CA TYR A 102 -10.28 5.24 14.56
C TYR A 102 -9.33 5.72 15.66
N ARG A 103 -8.03 5.74 15.41
CA ARG A 103 -7.02 6.22 16.37
C ARG A 103 -7.13 7.72 16.66
N ALA A 104 -7.50 8.52 15.66
CA ALA A 104 -7.57 9.98 15.77
C ALA A 104 -8.85 10.47 16.47
N LYS A 105 -9.99 9.82 16.22
CA LYS A 105 -11.30 10.34 16.59
C LYS A 105 -12.10 9.43 17.53
N GLY A 106 -11.72 8.15 17.64
CA GLY A 106 -12.42 7.15 18.46
C GLY A 106 -13.88 6.90 18.03
N SER A 107 -14.31 7.43 16.89
CA SER A 107 -15.71 7.54 16.55
C SER A 107 -16.15 6.58 15.45
N TYR A 108 -17.42 6.18 15.55
CA TYR A 108 -18.13 5.25 14.68
C TYR A 108 -18.54 5.86 13.31
N ASP A 109 -18.61 7.19 13.20
CA ASP A 109 -19.27 7.89 12.10
C ASP A 109 -18.49 7.87 10.76
N LEU A 110 -17.24 7.39 10.78
CA LEU A 110 -16.39 7.40 9.59
C LEU A 110 -16.39 6.10 8.79
N TYR A 111 -17.12 5.08 9.26
CA TYR A 111 -17.11 3.77 8.61
C TYR A 111 -17.98 3.74 7.35
N ASP A 112 -19.10 4.46 7.34
CA ASP A 112 -20.00 4.54 6.19
C ASP A 112 -19.29 5.14 4.97
N GLU A 113 -18.52 6.20 5.16
CA GLU A 113 -17.74 6.85 4.10
C GLU A 113 -16.70 5.93 3.48
N LEU A 114 -16.17 4.96 4.26
CA LEU A 114 -15.19 4.00 3.81
C LEU A 114 -15.80 2.67 3.33
N GLY A 115 -17.16 2.56 3.34
CA GLY A 115 -17.88 1.38 2.88
C GLY A 115 -17.83 0.20 3.86
N TYR A 116 -17.71 0.47 5.16
CA TYR A 116 -18.00 -0.51 6.20
C TYR A 116 -19.48 -0.38 6.60
N THR A 117 -20.16 -1.52 6.72
CA THR A 117 -21.57 -1.54 7.16
C THR A 117 -21.74 -1.20 8.63
N ASP A 118 -20.75 -1.54 9.45
CA ASP A 118 -20.73 -1.32 10.90
C ASP A 118 -19.32 -1.51 11.48
N PHE A 119 -19.18 -1.21 12.77
CA PHE A 119 -17.92 -1.40 13.49
C PHE A 119 -17.47 -2.87 13.55
N SER A 120 -18.39 -3.81 13.62
CA SER A 120 -18.07 -5.24 13.66
C SER A 120 -17.42 -5.71 12.35
N HIS A 121 -17.85 -5.14 11.21
CA HIS A 121 -17.21 -5.38 9.91
C HIS A 121 -15.76 -4.88 9.90
N PHE A 122 -15.50 -3.68 10.44
CA PHE A 122 -14.13 -3.15 10.59
C PHE A 122 -13.28 -4.01 11.52
N VAL A 123 -13.82 -4.45 12.68
CA VAL A 123 -13.10 -5.35 13.61
C VAL A 123 -12.75 -6.68 12.96
N LYS A 124 -13.69 -7.28 12.20
CA LYS A 124 -13.43 -8.52 11.44
C LYS A 124 -12.33 -8.32 10.41
N GLU A 125 -12.34 -7.18 9.72
CA GLU A 125 -11.30 -6.87 8.72
C GLU A 125 -9.94 -6.66 9.38
N ALA A 126 -9.87 -6.01 10.55
CA ALA A 126 -8.64 -5.85 11.35
C ALA A 126 -8.04 -7.21 11.73
N LYS A 127 -8.87 -8.11 12.28
CA LYS A 127 -8.44 -9.47 12.63
C LYS A 127 -7.92 -10.23 11.40
N ASN A 128 -8.57 -10.08 10.25
CA ASN A 128 -8.15 -10.76 9.02
C ASN A 128 -6.85 -10.21 8.40
N LEU A 129 -6.56 -8.92 8.56
CA LEU A 129 -5.40 -8.27 7.96
C LEU A 129 -4.20 -8.20 8.91
N ALA A 130 -4.43 -8.01 10.21
CA ALA A 130 -3.40 -7.76 11.21
C ALA A 130 -3.38 -8.79 12.34
N ASN A 131 -4.28 -9.79 12.34
CA ASN A 131 -4.46 -10.79 13.39
C ASN A 131 -4.76 -10.20 14.79
N LYS A 132 -5.16 -8.94 14.86
CA LYS A 132 -5.45 -8.20 16.09
C LYS A 132 -6.71 -7.33 15.92
N PRO A 133 -7.45 -7.07 17.02
CA PRO A 133 -8.52 -6.09 16.98
C PRO A 133 -7.95 -4.66 16.84
N PRO A 134 -8.75 -3.68 16.36
CA PRO A 134 -8.29 -2.29 16.20
C PRO A 134 -7.76 -1.63 17.46
N SER A 135 -8.25 -2.05 18.63
CA SER A 135 -7.82 -1.56 19.95
C SER A 135 -6.41 -1.96 20.35
N GLU A 136 -5.84 -2.95 19.67
CA GLU A 136 -4.47 -3.44 19.91
C GLU A 136 -3.48 -3.04 18.81
N LEU A 137 -3.94 -2.31 17.82
CA LEU A 137 -3.17 -1.79 16.70
C LEU A 137 -2.89 -0.30 16.87
#